data_b51a1697baaa88e3c71be3cb16f8b0e0
#
_entry.id   b51a1697baaa88e3c71be3cb16f8b0e0
#
_cell.length_a   1.000
_cell.length_b   1.000
_cell.length_c   1.000
_cell.angle_alpha   90.00
_cell.angle_beta   90.00
_cell.angle_gamma   90.00
#
_symmetry.space_group_name_H-M   'P 1'
#
loop_
_entity.id
_entity.type
_entity.pdbx_description
1 polymer ?
#
loop_
_entity_poly.entity_id
_entity_poly.type
_entity_poly.pdbx_seq_one_letter_code
_entity_poly.pdbx_strand_id
1 'polypeptide(L)'
;METAIERVRAFVKDRDWDQFHTPDNLAKSICIEAGELLECFQWQPEKYEHRAVCEELADVMIYCMQLADKLQVNMEDIILDKMEKNEKK
;
A
#
# COMPACT_ATOMS: atom_id res chain seq x y z
N MET A 1 12.60 3.56 3.84
CA MET A 1 11.40 3.91 3.03
C MET A 1 11.70 4.86 1.88
N GLU A 2 12.64 5.77 2.06
CA GLU A 2 12.99 6.73 0.99
C GLU A 2 13.31 6.03 -0.34
N THR A 3 14.19 5.03 -0.30
CA THR A 3 14.58 4.31 -1.51
C THR A 3 13.39 3.61 -2.17
N ALA A 4 12.51 3.01 -1.39
CA ALA A 4 11.32 2.33 -1.92
C ALA A 4 10.38 3.34 -2.58
N ILE A 5 10.15 4.47 -1.93
CA ILE A 5 9.28 5.53 -2.46
C ILE A 5 9.81 6.05 -3.78
N GLU A 6 11.12 6.30 -3.87
CA GLU A 6 11.75 6.78 -5.09
C GLU A 6 11.59 5.78 -6.24
N ARG A 7 11.76 4.50 -5.95
CA ARG A 7 11.62 3.45 -6.98
C ARG A 7 10.18 3.31 -7.45
N VAL A 8 9.22 3.41 -6.54
CA VAL A 8 7.80 3.36 -6.91
C VAL A 8 7.46 4.55 -7.80
N ARG A 9 7.91 5.75 -7.44
CA ARG A 9 7.65 6.95 -8.23
C ARG A 9 8.24 6.86 -9.64
N ALA A 10 9.47 6.36 -9.75
CA ALA A 10 10.12 6.19 -11.03
C ALA A 10 9.38 5.17 -11.90
N PHE A 11 8.96 4.06 -11.31
CA PHE A 11 8.22 3.02 -12.00
C PHE A 11 6.91 3.56 -12.59
N VAL A 12 6.14 4.29 -11.80
CA VAL A 12 4.88 4.88 -12.23
C VAL A 12 5.09 5.90 -13.35
N LYS A 13 6.10 6.75 -13.20
CA LYS A 13 6.43 7.77 -14.20
C LYS A 13 6.88 7.14 -15.51
N ASP A 14 7.77 6.16 -15.47
CA ASP A 14 8.30 5.51 -16.66
C ASP A 14 7.23 4.84 -17.50
N ARG A 15 6.16 4.37 -16.86
CA ARG A 15 5.05 3.71 -17.54
C ARG A 15 3.89 4.65 -17.83
N ASP A 16 4.02 5.91 -17.46
CA ASP A 16 2.98 6.92 -17.65
C ASP A 16 1.63 6.48 -17.07
N TRP A 17 1.68 5.79 -15.92
CA TRP A 17 0.48 5.29 -15.24
C TRP A 17 -0.17 6.33 -14.34
N ASP A 18 0.55 7.40 -14.02
CA ASP A 18 0.06 8.44 -13.13
C ASP A 18 -1.29 9.00 -13.55
N GLN A 19 -1.50 9.13 -14.86
CA GLN A 19 -2.75 9.65 -15.40
C GLN A 19 -3.96 8.78 -15.05
N PHE A 20 -3.74 7.50 -14.76
CA PHE A 20 -4.81 6.56 -14.41
C PHE A 20 -4.98 6.37 -12.90
N HIS A 21 -4.07 6.93 -12.11
CA HIS A 21 -4.04 6.75 -10.67
C HIS A 21 -4.74 7.90 -9.94
N THR A 22 -6.07 7.93 -10.06
CA THR A 22 -6.87 8.85 -9.26
C THR A 22 -6.97 8.31 -7.83
N PRO A 23 -7.24 9.17 -6.83
CA PRO A 23 -7.34 8.69 -5.44
C PRO A 23 -8.32 7.54 -5.25
N ASP A 24 -9.49 7.59 -5.89
CA ASP A 24 -10.47 6.51 -5.79
C ASP A 24 -9.99 5.23 -6.45
N ASN A 25 -9.33 5.33 -7.60
CA ASN A 25 -8.78 4.15 -8.27
C ASN A 25 -7.67 3.51 -7.44
N LEU A 26 -6.83 4.31 -6.80
CA LEU A 26 -5.80 3.79 -5.92
C LEU A 26 -6.40 3.13 -4.68
N ALA A 27 -7.46 3.71 -4.11
CA ALA A 27 -8.16 3.10 -2.99
C ALA A 27 -8.77 1.74 -3.38
N LYS A 28 -9.33 1.66 -4.58
CA LYS A 28 -9.86 0.39 -5.12
C LYS A 28 -8.75 -0.64 -5.27
N SER A 29 -7.59 -0.23 -5.79
CA SER A 29 -6.43 -1.12 -5.94
C SER A 29 -5.94 -1.62 -4.58
N ILE A 30 -5.94 -0.77 -3.56
CA ILE A 30 -5.58 -1.18 -2.20
C ILE A 30 -6.52 -2.28 -1.71
N CYS A 31 -7.83 -2.13 -1.93
CA CYS A 31 -8.80 -3.14 -1.52
C CYS A 31 -8.62 -4.46 -2.26
N ILE A 32 -8.33 -4.41 -3.55
CA ILE A 32 -8.09 -5.61 -4.36
C ILE A 32 -6.85 -6.34 -3.86
N GLU A 33 -5.76 -5.62 -3.64
CA GLU A 33 -4.51 -6.23 -3.15
C GLU A 33 -4.66 -6.75 -1.73
N ALA A 34 -5.43 -6.06 -0.88
CA ALA A 34 -5.73 -6.55 0.47
C ALA A 34 -6.51 -7.86 0.40
N GLY A 35 -7.39 -8.01 -0.59
CA GLY A 35 -8.09 -9.27 -0.84
C GLY A 35 -7.15 -10.39 -1.21
N GLU A 36 -6.16 -10.12 -2.06
CA GLU A 36 -5.14 -11.11 -2.43
C GLU A 36 -4.28 -11.51 -1.24
N LEU A 37 -3.97 -10.55 -0.37
CA LEU A 37 -3.26 -10.84 0.88
C LEU A 37 -4.11 -11.79 1.74
N LEU A 38 -5.40 -11.53 1.86
CA LEU A 38 -6.31 -12.37 2.62
C LEU A 38 -6.36 -13.81 2.04
N GLU A 39 -6.33 -13.94 0.71
CA GLU A 39 -6.35 -15.25 0.04
C GLU A 39 -5.17 -16.13 0.46
N CYS A 40 -4.04 -15.54 0.85
CA CYS A 40 -2.89 -16.32 1.32
C CYS A 40 -3.23 -17.17 2.56
N PHE A 41 -4.26 -16.79 3.31
CA PHE A 41 -4.67 -17.47 4.54
C PHE A 41 -6.00 -18.21 4.40
N GLN A 42 -6.57 -18.24 3.20
CA GLN A 42 -7.95 -18.66 2.97
C GLN A 42 -8.27 -20.06 3.48
N TRP A 43 -7.39 -21.02 3.19
CA TRP A 43 -7.67 -22.43 3.48
C TRP A 43 -7.05 -22.92 4.79
N GLN A 44 -5.87 -22.42 5.14
CA GLN A 44 -5.16 -22.87 6.34
C GLN A 44 -4.42 -21.67 6.94
N PRO A 45 -5.04 -20.96 7.90
CA PRO A 45 -4.44 -19.75 8.47
C PRO A 45 -3.04 -19.94 9.03
N GLU A 46 -2.71 -21.16 9.46
CA GLU A 46 -1.43 -21.45 10.10
C GLU A 46 -0.37 -21.97 9.14
N LYS A 47 -0.77 -22.28 7.91
CA LYS A 47 0.14 -22.88 6.92
C LYS A 47 0.27 -22.03 5.67
N TYR A 48 0.34 -20.74 5.85
CA TYR A 48 0.53 -19.82 4.75
C TYR A 48 1.98 -19.90 4.22
N GLU A 49 2.16 -19.54 2.97
CA GLU A 49 3.48 -19.46 2.38
C GLU A 49 4.04 -18.06 2.64
N HIS A 50 5.09 -17.99 3.45
CA HIS A 50 5.66 -16.73 3.95
C HIS A 50 5.99 -15.73 2.84
N ARG A 51 6.65 -16.21 1.78
CA ARG A 51 7.08 -15.34 0.68
C ARG A 51 5.89 -14.72 -0.04
N ALA A 52 4.85 -15.51 -0.27
CA ALA A 52 3.64 -15.02 -0.93
C ALA A 52 2.97 -13.94 -0.10
N VAL A 53 2.89 -14.13 1.22
CA VAL A 53 2.32 -13.12 2.12
C VAL A 53 3.13 -11.83 2.05
N CYS A 54 4.46 -11.93 2.08
CA CYS A 54 5.31 -10.74 2.01
C CYS A 54 5.14 -9.99 0.69
N GLU A 55 5.01 -10.70 -0.42
CA GLU A 55 4.81 -10.09 -1.73
C GLU A 55 3.47 -9.35 -1.80
N GLU A 56 2.40 -9.98 -1.30
CA GLU A 56 1.07 -9.34 -1.31
C GLU A 56 1.02 -8.16 -0.34
N LEU A 57 1.67 -8.27 0.81
CA LEU A 57 1.78 -7.15 1.74
C LEU A 57 2.52 -5.97 1.09
N ALA A 58 3.60 -6.26 0.35
CA ALA A 58 4.36 -5.24 -0.36
C ALA A 58 3.47 -4.52 -1.39
N ASP A 59 2.66 -5.26 -2.14
CA ASP A 59 1.76 -4.67 -3.12
C ASP A 59 0.75 -3.72 -2.47
N VAL A 60 0.18 -4.10 -1.32
CA VAL A 60 -0.72 -3.22 -0.57
C VAL A 60 0.01 -1.93 -0.19
N MET A 61 1.23 -2.04 0.33
CA MET A 61 2.02 -0.88 0.75
C MET A 61 2.39 0.02 -0.43
N ILE A 62 2.72 -0.56 -1.58
CA ILE A 62 3.05 0.21 -2.79
C ILE A 62 1.87 1.08 -3.20
N TYR A 63 0.66 0.54 -3.25
CA TYR A 63 -0.52 1.33 -3.58
C TYR A 63 -0.84 2.37 -2.52
N CYS A 64 -0.59 2.07 -1.24
CA CYS A 64 -0.74 3.07 -0.18
C CYS A 64 0.22 4.24 -0.37
N MET A 65 1.47 3.98 -0.76
CA MET A 65 2.44 5.03 -1.05
C MET A 65 1.98 5.91 -2.22
N GLN A 66 1.45 5.29 -3.27
CA GLN A 66 0.95 6.03 -4.42
C GLN A 66 -0.23 6.91 -4.05
N LEU A 67 -1.13 6.41 -3.21
CA LEU A 67 -2.26 7.21 -2.75
C LEU A 67 -1.79 8.40 -1.91
N ALA A 68 -0.82 8.19 -1.02
CA ALA A 68 -0.24 9.28 -0.24
C ALA A 68 0.35 10.37 -1.16
N ASP A 69 1.03 9.95 -2.23
CA ASP A 69 1.57 10.90 -3.21
C ASP A 69 0.45 11.72 -3.88
N LYS A 70 -0.64 11.06 -4.27
CA LYS A 70 -1.77 11.76 -4.90
C LYS A 70 -2.42 12.75 -3.96
N LEU A 71 -2.49 12.43 -2.69
CA LEU A 71 -3.07 13.31 -1.67
C LEU A 71 -2.06 14.36 -1.18
N GLN A 72 -0.83 14.30 -1.66
CA GLN A 72 0.25 15.21 -1.28
C GLN A 72 0.50 15.23 0.22
N VAL A 73 0.50 14.05 0.83
CA VAL A 73 0.79 13.89 2.25
C VAL A 73 2.00 12.97 2.45
N ASN A 74 2.68 13.15 3.56
CA ASN A 74 3.79 12.29 3.95
C ASN A 74 3.24 11.13 4.77
N MET A 75 3.55 9.89 4.38
CA MET A 75 3.02 8.71 5.05
C MET A 75 3.38 8.64 6.51
N GLU A 76 4.63 8.94 6.85
CA GLU A 76 5.06 8.90 8.24
C GLU A 76 4.26 9.89 9.09
N ASP A 77 4.07 11.10 8.57
CA ASP A 77 3.34 12.14 9.30
C ASP A 77 1.90 11.74 9.58
N ILE A 78 1.20 11.21 8.58
CA ILE A 78 -0.20 10.82 8.79
C ILE A 78 -0.32 9.61 9.72
N ILE A 79 0.65 8.70 9.68
CA ILE A 79 0.68 7.56 10.61
C ILE A 79 0.88 8.04 12.04
N LEU A 80 1.85 8.94 12.25
CA LEU A 80 2.14 9.47 13.57
C LEU A 80 0.94 10.25 14.13
N ASP A 81 0.30 11.06 13.29
CA ASP A 81 -0.90 11.80 13.70
C ASP A 81 -2.02 10.86 14.14
N LYS A 82 -2.21 9.79 13.39
CA LYS A 82 -3.25 8.82 13.71
C LYS A 82 -2.92 8.03 14.97
N MET A 83 -1.65 7.68 15.15
CA MET A 83 -1.21 6.98 16.35
C MET A 83 -1.45 7.82 17.60
N GLU A 84 -1.20 9.12 17.52
CA GLU A 84 -1.47 10.02 18.63
C GLU A 84 -2.94 9.99 19.05
N LYS A 85 -3.85 9.99 18.07
CA LYS A 85 -5.29 9.86 18.33
C LYS A 85 -5.64 8.51 18.92
N ASN A 86 -5.05 7.45 18.39
CA ASN A 86 -5.32 6.09 18.87
C ASN A 86 -4.86 5.88 20.30
N GLU A 87 -3.74 6.46 20.67
CA GLU A 87 -3.19 6.36 22.03
C GLU A 87 -4.07 7.07 23.08
N LYS A 88 -4.93 7.98 22.62
CA LYS A 88 -5.87 8.69 23.53
C LYS A 88 -7.20 7.99 23.69
N LYS A 89 -7.40 6.89 22.99
CA LYS A 89 -8.60 6.06 23.14
C LYS A 89 -8.41 5.11 24.31
#